data_46c18bcc8261840a5e0e07afe7b5219e
#
_entry.id   46c18bcc8261840a5e0e07afe7b5219e
#
_cell.length_a   1.000
_cell.length_b   1.000
_cell.length_c   1.000
_cell.angle_alpha   90.00
_cell.angle_beta   90.00
_cell.angle_gamma   90.00
#
_symmetry.space_group_name_H-M   'P 1'
#
loop_
_entity.id
_entity.type
_entity.pdbx_description
1 polymer ?
#
loop_
_entity_poly.entity_id
_entity_poly.type
_entity_poly.pdbx_seq_one_letter_code
_entity_poly.pdbx_strand_id
1 'polypeptide(L)'
;MKRLLIAMLLLAAPLAAGDALEKRIVHPDPDSYRARTGVHAGAGELRFGTLLPGSEFSTKFLFVHRGVIQPKSGIGHHVHSHMEEMFFILDGEAQFTINGHTSQIQGPASVPCRMSNSHAIYNPTDRPVQWMNIAVSTRKGKYDAFDLGDARVGAALDKIPVFISARYDKALLKPVEKMHGGRGTVNYRRALAPEVFYTDWSYVDHLVLPPGTATGKKKHAGVEEFYYVLDGAGVAHVNGESAPFQKDDGLAVLLSDMHSFENTGSSDLELLVVGVAVEKWQLDTVEVE
;
A
#
# COMPACT_ATOMS: atom_id res chain seq x y z
N MET A 1 -34.08 59.00 22.92
CA MET A 1 -34.08 57.80 22.06
C MET A 1 -32.71 57.14 22.19
N LYS A 2 -32.58 56.09 23.01
CA LYS A 2 -31.34 55.33 23.19
C LYS A 2 -31.33 54.16 22.21
N ARG A 3 -30.36 54.12 21.28
CA ARG A 3 -30.18 53.02 20.38
C ARG A 3 -29.41 51.92 21.11
N LEU A 4 -30.03 50.77 21.26
CA LEU A 4 -29.43 49.52 21.75
C LEU A 4 -28.65 48.88 20.61
N LEU A 5 -27.32 48.82 20.71
CA LEU A 5 -26.50 47.99 19.84
C LEU A 5 -26.51 46.54 20.37
N ILE A 6 -27.14 45.63 19.60
CA ILE A 6 -27.07 44.23 19.87
C ILE A 6 -25.78 43.73 19.18
N ALA A 7 -24.74 43.40 19.96
CA ALA A 7 -23.56 42.70 19.46
C ALA A 7 -23.93 41.23 19.27
N MET A 8 -23.97 40.80 18.02
CA MET A 8 -24.17 39.40 17.65
C MET A 8 -22.80 38.66 17.85
N LEU A 9 -22.66 37.93 18.93
CA LEU A 9 -21.54 37.01 19.13
C LEU A 9 -21.75 35.82 18.19
N LEU A 10 -20.99 35.76 17.12
CA LEU A 10 -20.83 34.54 16.32
C LEU A 10 -20.02 33.54 17.13
N LEU A 11 -20.68 32.58 17.76
CA LEU A 11 -20.03 31.39 18.27
C LEU A 11 -19.55 30.58 17.06
N ALA A 12 -18.26 30.61 16.78
CA ALA A 12 -17.64 29.61 15.92
C ALA A 12 -17.79 28.23 16.59
N ALA A 13 -18.60 27.36 16.01
CA ALA A 13 -18.62 25.97 16.43
C ALA A 13 -17.20 25.40 16.29
N PRO A 14 -16.68 24.64 17.27
CA PRO A 14 -15.41 23.94 17.08
C PRO A 14 -15.57 22.97 15.91
N LEU A 15 -14.71 23.07 14.90
CA LEU A 15 -14.53 21.98 13.94
C LEU A 15 -14.27 20.73 14.80
N ALA A 16 -15.02 19.67 14.52
CA ALA A 16 -14.73 18.36 15.10
C ALA A 16 -13.27 18.06 14.77
N ALA A 17 -12.43 17.97 15.80
CA ALA A 17 -11.05 17.53 15.64
C ALA A 17 -11.12 16.11 15.05
N GLY A 18 -10.63 15.92 13.83
CA GLY A 18 -10.37 14.59 13.30
C GLY A 18 -9.49 13.83 14.31
N ASP A 19 -9.55 12.51 14.28
CA ASP A 19 -8.66 11.72 15.13
C ASP A 19 -7.21 12.18 14.90
N ALA A 20 -6.45 12.35 15.99
CA ALA A 20 -5.05 12.75 15.94
C ALA A 20 -4.27 11.85 14.97
N LEU A 21 -3.35 12.40 14.19
CA LEU A 21 -2.61 11.69 13.15
C LEU A 21 -1.98 10.38 13.67
N GLU A 22 -1.51 10.37 14.92
CA GLU A 22 -0.97 9.17 15.56
C GLU A 22 -1.96 7.99 15.57
N LYS A 23 -3.27 8.25 15.67
CA LYS A 23 -4.29 7.20 15.64
C LYS A 23 -4.61 6.70 14.21
N ARG A 24 -4.23 7.46 13.19
CA ARG A 24 -4.37 7.09 11.78
C ARG A 24 -3.18 6.24 11.29
N ILE A 25 -2.05 6.33 11.99
CA ILE A 25 -0.90 5.46 11.73
C ILE A 25 -1.20 4.09 12.32
N VAL A 26 -1.21 3.09 11.47
CA VAL A 26 -1.49 1.70 11.85
C VAL A 26 -0.19 0.93 11.92
N HIS A 27 -0.08 0.10 12.95
CA HIS A 27 1.06 -0.76 13.19
C HIS A 27 0.63 -2.22 13.03
N PRO A 28 1.38 -3.07 12.28
CA PRO A 28 1.10 -4.49 12.29
C PRO A 28 1.38 -5.05 13.69
N ASP A 29 0.42 -5.82 14.18
CA ASP A 29 0.55 -6.56 15.43
C ASP A 29 0.58 -8.06 15.12
N PRO A 30 1.77 -8.68 15.02
CA PRO A 30 1.92 -10.10 14.72
C PRO A 30 1.19 -11.02 15.70
N ASP A 31 1.00 -10.62 16.95
CA ASP A 31 0.29 -11.41 17.97
C ASP A 31 -1.23 -11.45 17.69
N SER A 32 -1.74 -10.44 16.99
CA SER A 32 -3.14 -10.40 16.55
C SER A 32 -3.43 -11.19 15.28
N TYR A 33 -2.39 -11.64 14.57
CA TYR A 33 -2.57 -12.39 13.32
C TYR A 33 -3.26 -13.71 13.53
N ARG A 34 -4.31 -13.94 12.75
CA ARG A 34 -5.08 -15.18 12.81
C ARG A 34 -4.51 -16.21 11.85
N ALA A 35 -4.30 -17.42 12.34
CA ALA A 35 -3.94 -18.57 11.53
C ALA A 35 -5.08 -18.90 10.54
N ARG A 36 -4.73 -19.12 9.28
CA ARG A 36 -5.61 -19.54 8.19
C ARG A 36 -4.95 -20.67 7.42
N THR A 37 -5.63 -21.81 7.35
CA THR A 37 -5.18 -22.95 6.55
C THR A 37 -6.03 -23.09 5.31
N GLY A 38 -5.43 -23.57 4.22
CA GLY A 38 -6.16 -23.87 2.98
C GLY A 38 -6.76 -22.63 2.30
N VAL A 39 -6.14 -21.46 2.42
CA VAL A 39 -6.61 -20.22 1.78
C VAL A 39 -6.65 -20.44 0.26
N HIS A 40 -7.83 -20.36 -0.34
CA HIS A 40 -8.08 -20.66 -1.76
C HIS A 40 -7.55 -22.05 -2.18
N ALA A 41 -7.78 -23.07 -1.36
CA ALA A 41 -7.24 -24.41 -1.53
C ALA A 41 -5.70 -24.47 -1.54
N GLY A 42 -5.02 -23.48 -0.97
CA GLY A 42 -3.57 -23.41 -0.86
C GLY A 42 -3.02 -24.37 0.20
N ALA A 43 -1.71 -24.55 0.19
CA ALA A 43 -1.00 -25.42 1.13
C ALA A 43 -0.70 -24.70 2.45
N GLY A 44 -0.66 -25.48 3.54
CA GLY A 44 -0.14 -25.06 4.83
C GLY A 44 -0.92 -23.94 5.50
N GLU A 45 -0.20 -23.04 6.20
CA GLU A 45 -0.77 -22.00 7.06
C GLU A 45 -0.24 -20.61 6.69
N LEU A 46 -1.12 -19.62 6.63
CA LEU A 46 -0.80 -18.21 6.69
C LEU A 46 -1.25 -17.64 8.03
N ARG A 47 -0.54 -16.62 8.52
CA ARG A 47 -0.97 -15.81 9.66
C ARG A 47 -1.09 -14.37 9.21
N PHE A 48 -2.27 -13.77 9.29
CA PHE A 48 -2.45 -12.38 8.87
C PHE A 48 -3.63 -11.70 9.56
N GLY A 49 -3.63 -10.39 9.48
CA GLY A 49 -4.71 -9.51 9.91
C GLY A 49 -4.96 -8.39 8.92
N THR A 50 -6.06 -7.68 9.09
CA THR A 50 -6.34 -6.46 8.34
C THR A 50 -5.55 -5.31 8.96
N LEU A 51 -4.61 -4.75 8.21
CA LEU A 51 -3.87 -3.55 8.61
C LEU A 51 -4.75 -2.30 8.44
N LEU A 52 -5.43 -2.19 7.28
CA LEU A 52 -6.41 -1.14 7.00
C LEU A 52 -7.63 -1.75 6.29
N PRO A 53 -8.84 -1.58 6.84
CA PRO A 53 -10.05 -1.99 6.16
C PRO A 53 -10.41 -1.00 5.06
N GLY A 54 -11.11 -1.46 4.02
CA GLY A 54 -11.58 -0.60 2.95
C GLY A 54 -12.52 0.53 3.38
N SER A 55 -13.11 0.44 4.57
CA SER A 55 -13.95 1.50 5.15
C SER A 55 -13.18 2.78 5.48
N GLU A 56 -11.86 2.71 5.66
CA GLU A 56 -11.01 3.88 5.89
C GLU A 56 -10.90 4.77 4.64
N PHE A 57 -11.19 4.24 3.47
CA PHE A 57 -11.05 4.93 2.19
C PHE A 57 -12.43 5.27 1.59
N SER A 58 -12.50 6.35 0.84
CA SER A 58 -13.67 6.69 0.00
C SER A 58 -13.60 6.00 -1.37
N THR A 59 -12.41 5.77 -1.87
CA THR A 59 -12.15 5.05 -3.12
C THR A 59 -12.47 3.55 -3.00
N LYS A 60 -12.19 2.79 -4.03
CA LYS A 60 -12.56 1.36 -4.10
C LYS A 60 -11.50 0.43 -3.50
N PHE A 61 -10.62 0.93 -2.64
CA PHE A 61 -9.85 0.04 -1.76
C PHE A 61 -10.78 -0.94 -1.04
N LEU A 62 -10.40 -2.22 -1.01
CA LEU A 62 -11.11 -3.26 -0.26
C LEU A 62 -10.47 -3.54 1.08
N PHE A 63 -9.15 -3.69 1.09
CA PHE A 63 -8.36 -3.96 2.28
C PHE A 63 -6.86 -3.78 2.00
N VAL A 64 -6.13 -3.59 3.09
CA VAL A 64 -4.70 -3.84 3.19
C VAL A 64 -4.51 -4.91 4.25
N HIS A 65 -4.11 -6.11 3.86
CA HIS A 65 -3.75 -7.20 4.76
C HIS A 65 -2.24 -7.23 4.97
N ARG A 66 -1.81 -7.56 6.18
CA ARG A 66 -0.41 -7.76 6.55
C ARG A 66 -0.27 -9.06 7.30
N GLY A 67 0.78 -9.82 7.00
CA GLY A 67 0.97 -11.11 7.63
C GLY A 67 2.21 -11.85 7.19
N VAL A 68 2.18 -13.16 7.41
CA VAL A 68 3.29 -14.07 7.18
C VAL A 68 2.78 -15.32 6.46
N ILE A 69 3.48 -15.70 5.39
CA ILE A 69 3.33 -17.01 4.76
C ILE A 69 4.31 -17.96 5.42
N GLN A 70 3.79 -18.96 6.13
CA GLN A 70 4.63 -19.94 6.83
C GLN A 70 5.46 -20.79 5.86
N PRO A 71 6.49 -21.50 6.31
CA PRO A 71 7.23 -22.44 5.47
C PRO A 71 6.31 -23.43 4.75
N LYS A 72 6.59 -23.70 3.47
CA LYS A 72 5.83 -24.66 2.64
C LYS A 72 4.33 -24.38 2.58
N SER A 73 3.97 -23.09 2.64
CA SER A 73 2.58 -22.63 2.71
C SER A 73 2.30 -21.59 1.62
N GLY A 74 1.01 -21.36 1.32
CA GLY A 74 0.65 -20.37 0.31
C GLY A 74 -0.84 -20.20 0.14
N ILE A 75 -1.20 -19.22 -0.68
CA ILE A 75 -2.55 -18.97 -1.19
C ILE A 75 -2.67 -19.75 -2.49
N GLY A 76 -3.66 -20.62 -2.58
CA GLY A 76 -3.87 -21.48 -3.75
C GLY A 76 -4.34 -20.72 -4.97
N HIS A 77 -4.41 -21.44 -6.08
CA HIS A 77 -4.72 -20.91 -7.39
C HIS A 77 -6.21 -20.53 -7.49
N HIS A 78 -6.48 -19.26 -7.74
CA HIS A 78 -7.84 -18.70 -7.78
C HIS A 78 -7.95 -17.52 -8.77
N VAL A 79 -9.16 -17.02 -8.97
CA VAL A 79 -9.49 -15.94 -9.92
C VAL A 79 -10.46 -14.96 -9.26
N HIS A 80 -10.30 -13.69 -9.57
CA HIS A 80 -11.27 -12.62 -9.27
C HIS A 80 -11.87 -12.05 -10.54
N SER A 81 -13.20 -11.80 -10.54
CA SER A 81 -13.92 -11.17 -11.66
C SER A 81 -14.24 -9.69 -11.43
N HIS A 82 -14.20 -9.25 -10.16
CA HIS A 82 -14.61 -7.90 -9.77
C HIS A 82 -13.57 -7.11 -9.01
N MET A 83 -12.39 -7.67 -8.80
CA MET A 83 -11.31 -6.99 -8.08
C MET A 83 -9.94 -7.39 -8.61
N GLU A 84 -8.96 -6.59 -8.28
CA GLU A 84 -7.54 -6.87 -8.48
C GLU A 84 -6.84 -6.87 -7.14
N GLU A 85 -5.94 -7.81 -6.97
CA GLU A 85 -5.05 -7.88 -5.83
C GLU A 85 -3.62 -7.55 -6.22
N MET A 86 -2.83 -7.17 -5.24
CA MET A 86 -1.38 -7.12 -5.38
C MET A 86 -0.75 -7.82 -4.20
N PHE A 87 -0.04 -8.89 -4.48
CA PHE A 87 0.78 -9.56 -3.48
C PHE A 87 2.15 -8.90 -3.41
N PHE A 88 2.52 -8.51 -2.20
CA PHE A 88 3.86 -8.04 -1.85
C PHE A 88 4.54 -9.08 -0.98
N ILE A 89 5.81 -9.36 -1.24
CA ILE A 89 6.71 -9.95 -0.26
C ILE A 89 7.71 -8.88 0.18
N LEU A 90 7.85 -8.71 1.48
CA LEU A 90 8.67 -7.65 2.07
C LEU A 90 10.09 -8.12 2.35
N ASP A 91 10.28 -9.44 2.45
CA ASP A 91 11.57 -10.11 2.61
C ASP A 91 11.56 -11.49 1.94
N GLY A 92 12.69 -12.20 2.03
CA GLY A 92 12.79 -13.59 1.59
C GLY A 92 12.48 -13.78 0.09
N GLU A 93 11.91 -14.92 -0.25
CA GLU A 93 11.52 -15.27 -1.62
C GLU A 93 10.23 -16.09 -1.63
N ALA A 94 9.45 -15.93 -2.71
CA ALA A 94 8.24 -16.70 -2.93
C ALA A 94 8.06 -17.05 -4.41
N GLN A 95 7.28 -18.09 -4.67
CA GLN A 95 6.83 -18.49 -5.99
C GLN A 95 5.49 -17.81 -6.30
N PHE A 96 5.46 -16.97 -7.31
CA PHE A 96 4.24 -16.34 -7.80
C PHE A 96 3.76 -17.05 -9.05
N THR A 97 2.46 -17.31 -9.11
CA THR A 97 1.80 -17.86 -10.30
C THR A 97 0.84 -16.84 -10.86
N ILE A 98 0.91 -16.60 -12.19
CA ILE A 98 -0.10 -15.83 -12.94
C ILE A 98 -0.43 -16.62 -14.21
N ASN A 99 -1.72 -16.93 -14.43
CA ASN A 99 -2.22 -17.69 -15.58
C ASN A 99 -1.45 -18.99 -15.84
N GLY A 100 -1.12 -19.73 -14.77
CA GLY A 100 -0.40 -20.99 -14.81
C GLY A 100 1.12 -20.90 -14.91
N HIS A 101 1.68 -19.75 -15.22
CA HIS A 101 3.12 -19.47 -15.22
C HIS A 101 3.61 -19.15 -13.81
N THR A 102 4.65 -19.84 -13.36
CA THR A 102 5.19 -19.69 -12.01
C THR A 102 6.65 -19.29 -12.05
N SER A 103 7.01 -18.24 -11.31
CA SER A 103 8.41 -17.82 -11.14
C SER A 103 8.71 -17.56 -9.68
N GLN A 104 9.95 -17.86 -9.28
CA GLN A 104 10.47 -17.51 -7.95
C GLN A 104 11.03 -16.10 -7.97
N ILE A 105 10.56 -15.27 -7.05
CA ILE A 105 10.89 -13.84 -6.97
C ILE A 105 11.44 -13.54 -5.59
N GLN A 106 12.57 -12.82 -5.57
CA GLN A 106 13.21 -12.30 -4.36
C GLN A 106 12.57 -10.98 -3.95
N GLY A 107 12.22 -10.84 -2.66
CA GLY A 107 11.72 -9.60 -2.08
C GLY A 107 12.82 -8.58 -1.70
N PRO A 108 12.45 -7.33 -1.45
CA PRO A 108 11.10 -6.81 -1.53
C PRO A 108 10.59 -6.69 -2.98
N ALA A 109 9.42 -7.23 -3.23
CA ALA A 109 8.84 -7.27 -4.57
C ALA A 109 7.30 -7.34 -4.52
N SER A 110 6.66 -7.02 -5.64
CA SER A 110 5.21 -7.21 -5.80
C SER A 110 4.84 -7.76 -7.17
N VAL A 111 3.69 -8.44 -7.20
CA VAL A 111 3.09 -8.97 -8.43
C VAL A 111 1.61 -8.57 -8.45
N PRO A 112 1.18 -7.80 -9.47
CA PRO A 112 -0.23 -7.48 -9.67
C PRO A 112 -1.00 -8.72 -10.15
N CYS A 113 -2.06 -9.05 -9.44
CA CYS A 113 -3.01 -10.12 -9.75
C CYS A 113 -4.22 -9.48 -10.41
N ARG A 114 -4.12 -9.26 -11.73
CA ARG A 114 -5.11 -8.52 -12.49
C ARG A 114 -6.43 -9.29 -12.56
N MET A 115 -7.51 -8.54 -12.63
CA MET A 115 -8.86 -9.07 -12.77
C MET A 115 -8.92 -10.08 -13.93
N SER A 116 -9.60 -11.20 -13.72
CA SER A 116 -9.72 -12.34 -14.65
C SER A 116 -8.42 -13.13 -14.91
N ASN A 117 -7.27 -12.73 -14.34
CA ASN A 117 -6.10 -13.57 -14.31
C ASN A 117 -6.15 -14.52 -13.12
N SER A 118 -5.84 -15.80 -13.36
CA SER A 118 -5.65 -16.72 -12.26
C SER A 118 -4.30 -16.47 -11.59
N HIS A 119 -4.24 -16.59 -10.26
CA HIS A 119 -3.03 -16.33 -9.52
C HIS A 119 -2.91 -17.15 -8.23
N ALA A 120 -1.68 -17.26 -7.75
CA ALA A 120 -1.32 -17.92 -6.50
C ALA A 120 0.02 -17.39 -5.97
N ILE A 121 0.29 -17.60 -4.69
CA ILE A 121 1.60 -17.38 -4.08
C ILE A 121 1.94 -18.55 -3.18
N TYR A 122 3.19 -19.03 -3.23
CA TYR A 122 3.68 -20.14 -2.43
C TYR A 122 5.07 -19.85 -1.88
N ASN A 123 5.28 -20.08 -0.60
CA ASN A 123 6.59 -20.01 0.05
C ASN A 123 7.24 -21.41 0.00
N PRO A 124 8.21 -21.66 -0.90
CA PRO A 124 8.88 -22.96 -1.00
C PRO A 124 9.99 -23.17 0.05
N THR A 125 10.30 -22.14 0.85
CA THR A 125 11.44 -22.13 1.75
C THR A 125 11.10 -22.74 3.10
N ASP A 126 12.12 -22.90 3.97
CA ASP A 126 11.98 -23.37 5.35
C ASP A 126 11.91 -22.20 6.35
N ARG A 127 11.77 -20.95 5.86
CA ARG A 127 11.60 -19.74 6.66
C ARG A 127 10.30 -19.03 6.32
N PRO A 128 9.66 -18.36 7.30
CA PRO A 128 8.51 -17.52 7.04
C PRO A 128 8.86 -16.36 6.07
N VAL A 129 7.90 -15.94 5.24
CA VAL A 129 8.02 -14.79 4.35
C VAL A 129 7.04 -13.72 4.80
N GLN A 130 7.54 -12.50 5.03
CA GLN A 130 6.69 -11.35 5.35
C GLN A 130 5.90 -10.93 4.11
N TRP A 131 4.60 -10.79 4.28
CA TRP A 131 3.67 -10.63 3.17
C TRP A 131 2.66 -9.51 3.43
N MET A 132 2.26 -8.84 2.37
CA MET A 132 1.15 -7.89 2.37
C MET A 132 0.29 -8.12 1.13
N ASN A 133 -1.03 -7.94 1.27
CA ASN A 133 -1.97 -8.00 0.18
C ASN A 133 -2.84 -6.75 0.17
N ILE A 134 -2.91 -6.08 -0.98
CA ILE A 134 -3.76 -4.92 -1.19
C ILE A 134 -4.75 -5.25 -2.30
N ALA A 135 -6.02 -4.94 -2.07
CA ALA A 135 -7.08 -5.19 -3.05
C ALA A 135 -7.87 -3.94 -3.39
N VAL A 136 -8.21 -3.80 -4.67
CA VAL A 136 -9.06 -2.73 -5.21
C VAL A 136 -10.14 -3.36 -6.09
N SER A 137 -11.40 -2.95 -5.88
CA SER A 137 -12.54 -3.54 -6.57
C SER A 137 -13.10 -2.61 -7.67
N THR A 138 -13.93 -3.17 -8.54
CA THR A 138 -14.76 -2.41 -9.48
C THR A 138 -15.91 -1.68 -8.79
N ARG A 139 -16.30 -2.13 -7.58
CA ARG A 139 -17.36 -1.54 -6.76
C ARG A 139 -16.95 -1.55 -5.29
N LYS A 140 -17.20 -0.47 -4.59
CA LYS A 140 -16.91 -0.35 -3.16
C LYS A 140 -17.46 -1.54 -2.36
N GLY A 141 -16.58 -2.21 -1.60
CA GLY A 141 -16.93 -3.35 -0.75
C GLY A 141 -17.26 -4.67 -1.48
N LYS A 142 -17.16 -4.72 -2.82
CA LYS A 142 -17.42 -5.96 -3.57
C LYS A 142 -16.17 -6.84 -3.59
N TYR A 143 -16.25 -7.96 -2.90
CA TYR A 143 -15.28 -9.05 -2.93
C TYR A 143 -15.84 -10.23 -3.74
N ASP A 144 -14.99 -10.93 -4.47
CA ASP A 144 -15.27 -12.23 -5.07
C ASP A 144 -14.01 -13.08 -5.16
N ALA A 145 -14.15 -14.39 -5.18
CA ALA A 145 -13.06 -15.32 -5.43
C ALA A 145 -13.61 -16.64 -5.99
N PHE A 146 -12.88 -17.26 -6.91
CA PHE A 146 -13.21 -18.57 -7.51
C PHE A 146 -11.98 -19.46 -7.41
N ASP A 147 -12.02 -20.45 -6.52
CA ASP A 147 -10.92 -21.38 -6.29
C ASP A 147 -10.81 -22.37 -7.44
N LEU A 148 -9.59 -22.60 -7.92
CA LEU A 148 -9.29 -23.58 -8.96
C LEU A 148 -8.86 -24.94 -8.40
N GLY A 149 -8.77 -25.08 -7.07
CA GLY A 149 -8.45 -26.33 -6.39
C GLY A 149 -6.99 -26.78 -6.54
N ASP A 150 -6.08 -25.89 -6.90
CA ASP A 150 -4.64 -26.15 -7.13
C ASP A 150 -3.77 -25.31 -6.17
N ALA A 151 -3.04 -25.96 -5.29
CA ALA A 151 -2.15 -25.32 -4.34
C ALA A 151 -0.82 -24.80 -4.93
N ARG A 152 -0.53 -25.10 -6.18
CA ARG A 152 0.72 -24.75 -6.92
C ARG A 152 2.00 -25.27 -6.27
N VAL A 153 1.92 -26.26 -5.39
CA VAL A 153 3.10 -26.90 -4.80
C VAL A 153 3.84 -27.73 -5.85
N GLY A 154 5.14 -27.51 -5.99
CA GLY A 154 5.95 -28.20 -6.98
C GLY A 154 5.68 -27.79 -8.43
N ALA A 155 5.07 -26.64 -8.65
CA ALA A 155 4.86 -26.10 -10.00
C ALA A 155 6.19 -25.92 -10.74
N ALA A 156 6.21 -26.20 -12.06
CA ALA A 156 7.36 -25.91 -12.89
C ALA A 156 7.65 -24.41 -12.92
N LEU A 157 8.93 -24.04 -12.79
CA LEU A 157 9.33 -22.64 -12.73
C LEU A 157 9.81 -22.11 -14.09
N ASP A 158 9.28 -20.98 -14.47
CA ASP A 158 9.85 -20.17 -15.53
C ASP A 158 11.10 -19.45 -14.97
N LYS A 159 12.22 -19.54 -15.67
CA LYS A 159 13.49 -18.91 -15.27
C LYS A 159 13.40 -17.38 -15.19
N ILE A 160 12.56 -16.80 -16.04
CA ILE A 160 12.28 -15.36 -16.10
C ILE A 160 10.77 -15.21 -16.01
N PRO A 161 10.26 -14.33 -15.13
CA PRO A 161 8.83 -14.08 -15.07
C PRO A 161 8.28 -13.62 -16.41
N VAL A 162 7.21 -14.28 -16.88
CA VAL A 162 6.48 -13.88 -18.11
C VAL A 162 5.24 -13.04 -17.77
N PHE A 163 5.18 -12.57 -16.55
CA PHE A 163 4.13 -11.69 -16.02
C PHE A 163 4.74 -10.44 -15.38
N ILE A 164 3.92 -9.42 -15.16
CA ILE A 164 4.34 -8.16 -14.57
C ILE A 164 4.75 -8.39 -13.11
N SER A 165 5.93 -7.88 -12.74
CA SER A 165 6.41 -7.82 -11.37
C SER A 165 7.20 -6.54 -11.14
N ALA A 166 7.23 -6.05 -9.91
CA ALA A 166 8.04 -4.92 -9.51
C ALA A 166 8.99 -5.32 -8.37
N ARG A 167 10.26 -4.94 -8.47
CA ARG A 167 11.24 -5.04 -7.39
C ARG A 167 11.46 -3.65 -6.80
N TYR A 168 11.56 -3.59 -5.47
CA TYR A 168 11.84 -2.36 -4.73
C TYR A 168 13.33 -2.28 -4.41
N ASP A 169 14.12 -2.18 -5.47
CA ASP A 169 15.58 -2.08 -5.44
C ASP A 169 15.98 -0.60 -5.55
N LYS A 170 16.73 -0.10 -4.57
CA LYS A 170 17.18 1.30 -4.51
C LYS A 170 18.01 1.68 -5.74
N ALA A 171 18.69 0.74 -6.40
CA ALA A 171 19.44 0.99 -7.63
C ALA A 171 18.55 1.41 -8.83
N LEU A 172 17.25 1.16 -8.77
CA LEU A 172 16.30 1.54 -9.80
C LEU A 172 15.72 2.95 -9.61
N LEU A 173 15.98 3.58 -8.48
CA LEU A 173 15.48 4.92 -8.16
C LEU A 173 16.23 6.00 -8.96
N LYS A 174 15.56 7.13 -9.14
CA LYS A 174 16.13 8.33 -9.76
C LYS A 174 16.09 9.50 -8.79
N PRO A 175 17.13 10.34 -8.75
CA PRO A 175 17.13 11.52 -7.90
C PRO A 175 16.09 12.55 -8.38
N VAL A 176 15.37 13.14 -7.43
CA VAL A 176 14.43 14.24 -7.63
C VAL A 176 14.75 15.33 -6.62
N GLU A 177 15.22 16.48 -7.12
CA GLU A 177 15.49 17.64 -6.27
C GLU A 177 14.20 18.30 -5.83
N LYS A 178 14.12 18.61 -4.54
CA LYS A 178 13.00 19.36 -3.93
C LYS A 178 11.62 18.82 -4.37
N MET A 179 11.44 17.52 -4.33
CA MET A 179 10.16 16.90 -4.72
C MET A 179 8.97 17.62 -4.05
N HIS A 180 8.02 18.10 -4.86
CA HIS A 180 6.86 18.90 -4.44
C HIS A 180 7.21 20.17 -3.65
N GLY A 181 8.34 20.83 -3.94
CA GLY A 181 8.81 21.99 -3.19
C GLY A 181 9.51 21.65 -1.86
N GLY A 182 9.84 20.39 -1.63
CA GLY A 182 10.48 19.92 -0.39
C GLY A 182 11.95 20.32 -0.23
N ARG A 183 12.65 19.60 0.66
CA ARG A 183 14.04 19.87 1.02
C ARG A 183 14.98 18.75 0.58
N GLY A 184 16.07 19.13 -0.09
CA GLY A 184 17.11 18.20 -0.52
C GLY A 184 16.72 17.36 -1.73
N THR A 185 17.44 16.26 -1.94
CA THR A 185 17.21 15.32 -3.06
C THR A 185 16.70 14.01 -2.52
N VAL A 186 15.50 13.63 -2.93
CA VAL A 186 14.92 12.31 -2.66
C VAL A 186 15.15 11.38 -3.85
N ASN A 187 15.02 10.08 -3.66
CA ASN A 187 15.13 9.11 -4.74
C ASN A 187 13.76 8.46 -4.98
N TYR A 188 13.31 8.46 -6.23
CA TYR A 188 11.94 8.10 -6.57
C TYR A 188 11.87 7.22 -7.82
N ARG A 189 10.86 6.35 -7.86
CA ARG A 189 10.45 5.58 -9.04
C ARG A 189 8.97 5.28 -8.98
N ARG A 190 8.25 5.51 -10.07
CA ARG A 190 6.96 4.85 -10.31
C ARG A 190 7.22 3.42 -10.73
N ALA A 191 7.01 2.47 -9.80
CA ALA A 191 7.28 1.05 -10.04
C ALA A 191 6.21 0.42 -10.93
N LEU A 192 4.93 0.77 -10.73
CA LEU A 192 3.80 0.36 -11.55
C LEU A 192 2.91 1.56 -11.87
N ALA A 193 2.59 1.74 -13.13
CA ALA A 193 1.75 2.82 -13.65
C ALA A 193 0.29 2.35 -13.84
N PRO A 194 -0.68 3.25 -13.99
CA PRO A 194 -2.11 2.91 -14.06
C PRO A 194 -2.46 1.97 -15.23
N GLU A 195 -1.66 1.94 -16.29
CA GLU A 195 -1.83 1.05 -17.45
C GLU A 195 -1.71 -0.43 -17.08
N VAL A 196 -1.08 -0.74 -15.97
CA VAL A 196 -0.92 -2.12 -15.47
C VAL A 196 -2.25 -2.71 -15.03
N PHE A 197 -3.21 -1.89 -14.61
CA PHE A 197 -4.42 -2.32 -13.91
C PHE A 197 -5.69 -2.08 -14.73
N TYR A 198 -6.74 -2.85 -14.44
CA TYR A 198 -8.08 -2.65 -14.99
C TYR A 198 -8.99 -1.85 -14.04
N THR A 199 -8.83 -2.03 -12.73
CA THR A 199 -9.54 -1.25 -11.70
C THR A 199 -8.88 0.13 -11.49
N ASP A 200 -9.30 0.86 -10.47
CA ASP A 200 -8.89 2.26 -10.28
C ASP A 200 -7.54 2.44 -9.58
N TRP A 201 -6.67 1.43 -9.60
CA TRP A 201 -5.27 1.62 -9.23
C TRP A 201 -4.66 2.73 -10.09
N SER A 202 -4.04 3.71 -9.42
CA SER A 202 -3.35 4.82 -10.08
C SER A 202 -1.86 4.56 -10.21
N TYR A 203 -1.24 4.02 -9.17
CA TYR A 203 0.20 3.72 -9.18
C TYR A 203 0.64 2.91 -7.97
N VAL A 204 1.84 2.36 -8.12
CA VAL A 204 2.67 1.93 -7.01
C VAL A 204 4.03 2.58 -7.16
N ASP A 205 4.43 3.37 -6.18
CA ASP A 205 5.66 4.14 -6.20
C ASP A 205 6.62 3.64 -5.11
N HIS A 206 7.91 3.78 -5.38
CA HIS A 206 9.01 3.53 -4.45
C HIS A 206 9.75 4.86 -4.22
N LEU A 207 9.82 5.30 -2.98
CA LEU A 207 10.37 6.58 -2.57
C LEU A 207 11.37 6.37 -1.42
N VAL A 208 12.54 6.97 -1.54
CA VAL A 208 13.56 6.97 -0.49
C VAL A 208 13.95 8.42 -0.18
N LEU A 209 13.85 8.77 1.09
CA LEU A 209 14.28 10.04 1.64
C LEU A 209 15.61 9.82 2.41
N PRO A 210 16.76 10.27 1.88
CA PRO A 210 18.01 10.31 2.63
C PRO A 210 17.90 11.16 3.91
N PRO A 211 18.80 10.99 4.89
CA PRO A 211 18.80 11.78 6.12
C PRO A 211 18.72 13.30 5.87
N GLY A 212 17.85 13.98 6.57
CA GLY A 212 17.67 15.43 6.50
C GLY A 212 16.89 15.93 5.28
N THR A 213 16.33 15.04 4.44
CA THR A 213 15.48 15.41 3.30
C THR A 213 13.99 15.34 3.66
N ALA A 214 13.17 16.06 2.89
CA ALA A 214 11.71 16.04 3.03
C ALA A 214 11.04 16.22 1.67
N THR A 215 9.87 15.59 1.47
CA THR A 215 8.97 16.00 0.38
C THR A 215 8.29 17.32 0.75
N GLY A 216 7.88 18.09 -0.26
CA GLY A 216 6.99 19.23 -0.03
C GLY A 216 5.55 18.77 0.20
N LYS A 217 4.70 19.70 0.58
CA LYS A 217 3.29 19.46 0.81
C LYS A 217 2.55 19.26 -0.50
N LYS A 218 1.78 18.21 -0.58
CA LYS A 218 0.86 17.95 -1.70
C LYS A 218 -0.50 17.48 -1.21
N LYS A 219 -1.50 17.52 -2.07
CA LYS A 219 -2.81 16.91 -1.87
C LYS A 219 -3.38 16.42 -3.19
N HIS A 220 -4.32 15.49 -3.09
CA HIS A 220 -5.07 14.95 -4.24
C HIS A 220 -6.57 15.12 -3.99
N ALA A 221 -7.31 15.60 -4.99
CA ALA A 221 -8.77 15.66 -4.93
C ALA A 221 -9.42 14.35 -5.38
N GLY A 222 -8.74 13.59 -6.22
CA GLY A 222 -9.26 12.38 -6.84
C GLY A 222 -8.46 11.11 -6.63
N VAL A 223 -7.45 11.12 -5.77
CA VAL A 223 -6.63 9.95 -5.43
C VAL A 223 -6.49 9.84 -3.92
N GLU A 224 -6.69 8.66 -3.37
CA GLU A 224 -6.28 8.32 -2.01
C GLU A 224 -5.02 7.48 -2.07
N GLU A 225 -4.13 7.67 -1.10
CA GLU A 225 -2.85 6.98 -1.05
C GLU A 225 -2.74 6.14 0.24
N PHE A 226 -2.11 4.99 0.11
CA PHE A 226 -1.62 4.21 1.23
C PHE A 226 -0.09 4.26 1.22
N TYR A 227 0.49 4.78 2.29
CA TYR A 227 1.92 4.79 2.56
C TYR A 227 2.29 3.65 3.50
N TYR A 228 3.40 2.98 3.22
CA TYR A 228 3.96 1.95 4.08
C TYR A 228 5.48 2.12 4.18
N VAL A 229 6.01 2.07 5.40
CA VAL A 229 7.45 2.19 5.63
C VAL A 229 8.11 0.83 5.46
N LEU A 230 8.89 0.68 4.39
CA LEU A 230 9.69 -0.51 4.11
C LEU A 230 10.92 -0.60 5.02
N ASP A 231 11.57 0.56 5.29
CA ASP A 231 12.74 0.63 6.17
C ASP A 231 12.97 2.04 6.69
N GLY A 232 13.64 2.15 7.86
CA GLY A 232 13.98 3.42 8.47
C GLY A 232 12.86 4.04 9.31
N ALA A 233 13.03 5.33 9.60
CA ALA A 233 12.07 6.11 10.37
C ALA A 233 12.15 7.61 10.02
N GLY A 234 11.05 8.32 10.22
CA GLY A 234 10.93 9.75 9.98
C GLY A 234 9.67 10.31 10.62
N VAL A 235 9.11 11.33 9.99
CA VAL A 235 7.88 12.00 10.43
C VAL A 235 6.92 12.11 9.26
N ALA A 236 5.67 11.72 9.48
CA ALA A 236 4.56 12.01 8.59
C ALA A 236 3.87 13.31 9.03
N HIS A 237 3.53 14.15 8.07
CA HIS A 237 2.77 15.37 8.27
C HIS A 237 1.47 15.28 7.48
N VAL A 238 0.31 15.44 8.12
CA VAL A 238 -0.99 15.45 7.48
C VAL A 238 -1.87 16.54 8.08
N ASN A 239 -2.40 17.44 7.26
CA ASN A 239 -3.33 18.51 7.67
C ASN A 239 -2.84 19.39 8.82
N GLY A 240 -1.51 19.61 8.91
CA GLY A 240 -0.89 20.41 9.98
C GLY A 240 -0.53 19.66 11.24
N GLU A 241 -0.90 18.38 11.36
CA GLU A 241 -0.44 17.47 12.40
C GLU A 241 0.84 16.75 11.98
N SER A 242 1.61 16.27 12.95
CA SER A 242 2.86 15.52 12.72
C SER A 242 2.94 14.34 13.66
N ALA A 243 3.37 13.19 13.16
CA ALA A 243 3.55 11.99 13.96
C ALA A 243 4.79 11.20 13.52
N PRO A 244 5.46 10.47 14.43
CA PRO A 244 6.50 9.51 14.07
C PRO A 244 5.97 8.48 13.07
N PHE A 245 6.82 8.09 12.11
CA PHE A 245 6.48 7.14 11.06
C PHE A 245 7.70 6.25 10.81
N GLN A 246 7.61 4.98 11.15
CA GLN A 246 8.74 4.08 11.21
C GLN A 246 8.44 2.75 10.51
N LYS A 247 9.47 1.94 10.33
CA LYS A 247 9.38 0.62 9.68
C LYS A 247 8.15 -0.16 10.09
N ASP A 248 7.49 -0.74 9.10
CA ASP A 248 6.22 -1.48 9.16
C ASP A 248 4.97 -0.62 9.42
N ASP A 249 5.09 0.68 9.68
CA ASP A 249 3.92 1.55 9.80
C ASP A 249 3.21 1.73 8.47
N GLY A 250 1.87 1.83 8.54
CA GLY A 250 0.99 2.17 7.45
C GLY A 250 0.17 3.43 7.72
N LEU A 251 -0.08 4.22 6.68
CA LEU A 251 -0.89 5.44 6.77
C LEU A 251 -1.80 5.58 5.56
N ALA A 252 -3.11 5.72 5.79
CA ALA A 252 -4.05 6.16 4.77
C ALA A 252 -4.05 7.68 4.67
N VAL A 253 -3.74 8.20 3.49
CA VAL A 253 -3.88 9.61 3.10
C VAL A 253 -5.13 9.72 2.24
N LEU A 254 -6.13 10.44 2.77
CA LEU A 254 -7.47 10.50 2.21
C LEU A 254 -7.60 11.64 1.18
N LEU A 255 -8.74 11.70 0.48
CA LEU A 255 -9.01 12.77 -0.48
C LEU A 255 -8.86 14.15 0.19
N SER A 256 -8.11 15.01 -0.47
CA SER A 256 -7.80 16.38 -0.03
C SER A 256 -6.93 16.50 1.23
N ASP A 257 -6.45 15.42 1.81
CA ASP A 257 -5.44 15.49 2.85
C ASP A 257 -4.16 16.14 2.31
N MET A 258 -3.76 17.23 2.93
CA MET A 258 -2.47 17.87 2.66
C MET A 258 -1.39 17.12 3.45
N HIS A 259 -0.40 16.57 2.75
CA HIS A 259 0.59 15.71 3.38
C HIS A 259 2.01 15.89 2.85
N SER A 260 2.98 15.54 3.68
CA SER A 260 4.40 15.47 3.36
C SER A 260 5.12 14.52 4.32
N PHE A 261 6.34 14.12 3.96
CA PHE A 261 7.16 13.23 4.77
C PHE A 261 8.55 13.82 4.95
N GLU A 262 9.11 13.65 6.14
CA GLU A 262 10.44 14.13 6.48
C GLU A 262 11.28 13.02 7.09
N ASN A 263 12.50 12.85 6.62
CA ASN A 263 13.48 11.98 7.25
C ASN A 263 14.28 12.78 8.30
N THR A 264 13.94 12.59 9.56
CA THR A 264 14.63 13.17 10.73
C THR A 264 15.66 12.21 11.33
N GLY A 265 15.77 11.00 10.80
CA GLY A 265 16.69 9.96 11.25
C GLY A 265 18.09 10.08 10.67
N SER A 266 18.92 9.07 10.96
CA SER A 266 20.31 8.95 10.47
C SER A 266 20.49 7.92 9.34
N SER A 267 19.45 7.16 9.01
CA SER A 267 19.37 6.22 7.88
C SER A 267 18.29 6.65 6.91
N ASP A 268 18.25 6.06 5.73
CA ASP A 268 17.19 6.30 4.75
C ASP A 268 15.80 5.98 5.34
N LEU A 269 14.81 6.82 5.04
CA LEU A 269 13.39 6.49 5.19
C LEU A 269 12.90 5.97 3.83
N GLU A 270 12.52 4.70 3.76
CA GLU A 270 12.09 4.01 2.54
C GLU A 270 10.60 3.74 2.57
N LEU A 271 9.88 4.24 1.57
CA LEU A 271 8.43 4.21 1.50
C LEU A 271 7.94 3.48 0.25
N LEU A 272 6.94 2.63 0.44
CA LEU A 272 6.04 2.14 -0.59
C LEU A 272 4.81 3.04 -0.61
N VAL A 273 4.39 3.49 -1.80
CA VAL A 273 3.20 4.33 -1.96
C VAL A 273 2.26 3.66 -2.93
N VAL A 274 1.01 3.49 -2.54
CA VAL A 274 -0.06 2.93 -3.38
C VAL A 274 -1.15 3.98 -3.56
N GLY A 275 -1.39 4.40 -4.80
CA GLY A 275 -2.45 5.33 -5.15
C GLY A 275 -3.66 4.62 -5.77
N VAL A 276 -4.87 4.96 -5.32
CA VAL A 276 -6.13 4.51 -5.90
C VAL A 276 -7.02 5.71 -6.19
N ALA A 277 -7.47 5.84 -7.44
CA ALA A 277 -8.30 6.95 -7.87
C ALA A 277 -9.79 6.74 -7.55
N VAL A 278 -10.51 7.83 -7.48
CA VAL A 278 -11.99 7.82 -7.51
C VAL A 278 -12.48 7.28 -8.85
N GLU A 279 -11.85 7.72 -9.94
CA GLU A 279 -12.08 7.25 -11.29
C GLU A 279 -10.76 6.91 -11.98
N LYS A 280 -10.76 5.84 -12.77
CA LYS A 280 -9.59 5.38 -13.53
C LYS A 280 -8.95 6.53 -14.32
N TRP A 281 -7.62 6.57 -14.32
CA TRP A 281 -6.77 7.58 -14.98
C TRP A 281 -6.70 8.95 -14.31
N GLN A 282 -7.38 9.15 -13.20
CA GLN A 282 -7.22 10.36 -12.41
C GLN A 282 -5.86 10.33 -11.70
N LEU A 283 -5.02 11.30 -11.97
CA LEU A 283 -3.65 11.43 -11.44
C LEU A 283 -3.38 12.88 -10.99
N ASP A 284 -4.36 13.48 -10.36
CA ASP A 284 -4.22 14.85 -9.88
C ASP A 284 -3.20 14.95 -8.73
N THR A 285 -2.37 15.97 -8.79
CA THR A 285 -1.48 16.35 -7.69
C THR A 285 -1.46 17.87 -7.63
N VAL A 286 -1.76 18.42 -6.47
CA VAL A 286 -1.68 19.85 -6.21
C VAL A 286 -0.62 20.09 -5.15
N GLU A 287 0.47 20.77 -5.53
CA GLU A 287 1.49 21.24 -4.59
C GLU A 287 0.93 22.40 -3.77
N VAL A 288 1.26 22.44 -2.49
CA VAL A 288 0.76 23.42 -1.52
C VAL A 288 1.96 24.13 -0.89
N GLU A 289 1.96 25.47 -0.96
CA GLU A 289 3.01 26.33 -0.37
C GLU A 289 3.01 26.27 1.18
#